data_1ae18378eb6177a36888d9c2a060760c
#
_entry.id   1ae18378eb6177a36888d9c2a060760c
#
_cell.length_a   1.000
_cell.length_b   1.000
_cell.length_c   1.000
_cell.angle_alpha   90.00
_cell.angle_beta   90.00
_cell.angle_gamma   90.00
#
_symmetry.space_group_name_H-M   'P 1'
#
loop_
_entity.id
_entity.type
_entity.pdbx_description
1 polymer ?
#
loop_
_entity_poly.entity_id
_entity_poly.type
_entity_poly.pdbx_seq_one_letter_code
_entity_poly.pdbx_strand_id
1 'polypeptide(L)'
;MAQPNPVPAMAVLLTSTKAYTGLAVFQAVDAIACAAQVPPIKKSLDAVGCPDNVRRVLPAVKGAAAIGLLSVRWFPGLARLTTAMLTLYFALAVGAHVRSRDKAANALPAAALLTTFAAMTVKGPESSQRT
;
A
#
# COMPACT_ATOMS: atom_id res chain seq x y z
N MET A 1 21.22 20.85 -22.82
CA MET A 1 21.26 19.83 -21.75
C MET A 1 19.98 19.01 -21.77
N ALA A 2 20.14 17.71 -21.77
CA ALA A 2 18.98 16.82 -21.72
C ALA A 2 18.32 16.91 -20.34
N GLN A 3 17.00 16.93 -20.31
CA GLN A 3 16.23 16.86 -19.05
C GLN A 3 16.48 15.49 -18.40
N PRO A 4 16.62 15.42 -17.05
CA PRO A 4 16.75 14.13 -16.40
C PRO A 4 15.50 13.29 -16.65
N ASN A 5 15.69 12.03 -16.99
CA ASN A 5 14.59 11.11 -17.14
C ASN A 5 13.99 10.82 -15.74
N PRO A 6 12.69 11.07 -15.47
CA PRO A 6 12.10 10.86 -14.17
C PRO A 6 12.02 9.38 -13.76
N VAL A 7 12.03 8.45 -14.71
CA VAL A 7 11.87 7.02 -14.42
C VAL A 7 12.99 6.47 -13.53
N PRO A 8 14.29 6.72 -13.81
CA PRO A 8 15.35 6.28 -12.89
C PRO A 8 15.26 6.92 -11.50
N ALA A 9 14.89 8.20 -11.42
CA ALA A 9 14.72 8.89 -10.14
C ALA A 9 13.59 8.28 -9.32
N MET A 10 12.45 7.95 -9.96
CA MET A 10 11.34 7.28 -9.30
C MET A 10 11.71 5.87 -8.86
N ALA A 11 12.47 5.14 -9.67
CA ALA A 11 12.94 3.80 -9.31
C ALA A 11 13.82 3.84 -8.06
N VAL A 12 14.74 4.80 -7.97
CA VAL A 12 15.58 5.00 -6.78
C VAL A 12 14.72 5.34 -5.56
N LEU A 13 13.75 6.23 -5.71
CA LEU A 13 12.84 6.61 -4.62
C LEU A 13 12.06 5.40 -4.12
N LEU A 14 11.48 4.61 -5.02
CA LEU A 14 10.65 3.46 -4.65
C LEU A 14 11.42 2.31 -4.00
N THR A 15 12.73 2.24 -4.20
CA THR A 15 13.58 1.23 -3.55
C THR A 15 14.18 1.71 -2.23
N SER A 16 14.05 3.00 -1.92
CA SER A 16 14.70 3.61 -0.76
C SER A 16 14.08 3.16 0.56
N THR A 17 14.90 3.09 1.59
CA THR A 17 14.44 2.83 2.97
C THR A 17 13.42 3.88 3.41
N LYS A 18 13.59 5.12 2.98
CA LYS A 18 12.65 6.21 3.31
C LYS A 18 11.26 5.98 2.74
N ALA A 19 11.17 5.44 1.52
CA ALA A 19 9.88 5.12 0.90
C ALA A 19 9.17 4.03 1.69
N TYR A 20 9.88 2.97 2.05
CA TYR A 20 9.32 1.87 2.87
C TYR A 20 8.85 2.39 4.22
N THR A 21 9.66 3.20 4.89
CA THR A 21 9.33 3.77 6.21
C THR A 21 8.13 4.73 6.11
N GLY A 22 8.12 5.59 5.09
CA GLY A 22 7.00 6.52 4.88
C GLY A 22 5.69 5.79 4.64
N LEU A 23 5.71 4.74 3.81
CA LEU A 23 4.53 3.92 3.55
C LEU A 23 4.12 3.10 4.77
N ALA A 24 5.08 2.70 5.63
CA ALA A 24 4.78 2.05 6.90
C ALA A 24 4.00 2.98 7.82
N VAL A 25 4.42 4.23 7.94
CA VAL A 25 3.70 5.25 8.72
C VAL A 25 2.29 5.46 8.15
N PHE A 26 2.18 5.55 6.83
CA PHE A 26 0.89 5.67 6.15
C PHE A 26 -0.04 4.49 6.51
N GLN A 27 0.47 3.27 6.44
CA GLN A 27 -0.31 2.07 6.78
C GLN A 27 -0.71 2.05 8.25
N ALA A 28 0.18 2.49 9.16
CA ALA A 28 -0.13 2.56 10.58
C ALA A 28 -1.26 3.56 10.87
N VAL A 29 -1.20 4.74 10.26
CA VAL A 29 -2.25 5.76 10.39
C VAL A 29 -3.57 5.23 9.83
N ASP A 30 -3.53 4.59 8.67
CA ASP A 30 -4.71 4.01 8.04
C ASP A 30 -5.29 2.87 8.89
N ALA A 31 -4.44 2.06 9.53
CA ALA A 31 -4.89 1.02 10.46
C ALA A 31 -5.68 1.62 11.63
N ILE A 32 -5.18 2.71 12.20
CA ILE A 32 -5.85 3.42 13.30
C ILE A 32 -7.18 4.00 12.82
N ALA A 33 -7.19 4.63 11.65
CA ALA A 33 -8.39 5.21 11.07
C ALA A 33 -9.45 4.13 10.79
N CYS A 34 -9.05 2.96 10.30
CA CYS A 34 -9.95 1.83 10.09
C CYS A 34 -10.50 1.28 11.41
N ALA A 35 -9.65 1.17 12.43
CA ALA A 35 -10.08 0.70 13.76
C ALA A 35 -11.10 1.66 14.38
N ALA A 36 -10.88 2.96 14.22
CA ALA A 36 -11.76 4.01 14.73
C ALA A 36 -13.02 4.20 13.87
N GLN A 37 -13.10 3.61 12.68
CA GLN A 37 -14.20 3.75 11.72
C GLN A 37 -14.51 5.22 11.44
N VAL A 38 -13.46 6.01 11.15
CA VAL A 38 -13.65 7.43 10.80
C VAL A 38 -14.60 7.57 9.61
N PRO A 39 -15.42 8.66 9.53
CA PRO A 39 -16.48 8.77 8.53
C PRO A 39 -16.05 8.54 7.07
N PRO A 40 -14.93 9.08 6.55
CA PRO A 40 -14.54 8.80 5.17
C PRO A 40 -14.27 7.32 4.91
N ILE A 41 -13.66 6.61 5.86
CA ILE A 41 -13.37 5.18 5.75
C ILE A 41 -14.66 4.38 5.76
N LYS A 42 -15.54 4.66 6.71
CA LYS A 42 -16.84 3.99 6.80
C LYS A 42 -17.64 4.18 5.54
N LYS A 43 -17.69 5.41 5.00
CA LYS A 43 -18.38 5.71 3.76
C LYS A 43 -17.82 4.92 2.57
N SER A 44 -16.49 4.84 2.47
CA SER A 44 -15.82 4.10 1.40
C SER A 44 -16.14 2.60 1.48
N LEU A 45 -16.09 2.03 2.69
CA LEU A 45 -16.39 0.61 2.89
C LEU A 45 -17.87 0.29 2.61
N ASP A 46 -18.76 1.19 2.99
CA ASP A 46 -20.19 1.07 2.69
C ASP A 46 -20.42 1.10 1.17
N ALA A 47 -19.74 1.98 0.46
CA ALA A 47 -19.87 2.13 -0.99
C ALA A 47 -19.50 0.85 -1.75
N VAL A 48 -18.52 0.10 -1.27
CA VAL A 48 -18.09 -1.16 -1.91
C VAL A 48 -18.78 -2.39 -1.29
N GLY A 49 -19.68 -2.20 -0.35
CA GLY A 49 -20.41 -3.29 0.28
C GLY A 49 -19.54 -4.22 1.11
N CYS A 50 -18.52 -3.66 1.78
CA CYS A 50 -17.58 -4.46 2.56
C CYS A 50 -18.26 -5.14 3.75
N PRO A 51 -18.20 -6.48 3.88
CA PRO A 51 -18.81 -7.19 4.99
C PRO A 51 -18.18 -6.83 6.34
N ASP A 52 -18.95 -6.91 7.42
CA ASP A 52 -18.48 -6.54 8.77
C ASP A 52 -17.28 -7.38 9.23
N ASN A 53 -17.27 -8.67 8.93
CA ASN A 53 -16.14 -9.53 9.30
C ASN A 53 -14.84 -9.09 8.62
N VAL A 54 -14.91 -8.63 7.37
CA VAL A 54 -13.74 -8.10 6.65
C VAL A 54 -13.31 -6.77 7.26
N ARG A 55 -14.26 -5.88 7.60
CA ARG A 55 -13.95 -4.58 8.23
C ARG A 55 -13.18 -4.73 9.53
N ARG A 56 -13.51 -5.76 10.31
CA ARG A 56 -12.82 -6.03 11.60
C ARG A 56 -11.38 -6.46 11.40
N VAL A 57 -11.07 -7.12 10.30
CA VAL A 57 -9.74 -7.64 9.98
C VAL A 57 -8.83 -6.56 9.39
N LEU A 58 -9.39 -5.57 8.69
CA LEU A 58 -8.61 -4.55 7.99
C LEU A 58 -7.58 -3.83 8.88
N PRO A 59 -7.91 -3.39 10.11
CA PRO A 59 -6.91 -2.76 10.96
C PRO A 59 -5.72 -3.68 11.27
N ALA A 60 -5.97 -4.96 11.49
CA ALA A 60 -4.91 -5.94 11.76
C ALA A 60 -4.02 -6.14 10.52
N VAL A 61 -4.63 -6.24 9.33
CA VAL A 61 -3.89 -6.38 8.06
C VAL A 61 -3.00 -5.16 7.83
N LYS A 62 -3.54 -3.97 8.00
CA LYS A 62 -2.79 -2.73 7.79
C LYS A 62 -1.70 -2.52 8.83
N GLY A 63 -1.96 -2.89 10.09
CA GLY A 63 -0.97 -2.88 11.15
C GLY A 63 0.18 -3.84 10.88
N ALA A 64 -0.14 -5.06 10.45
CA ALA A 64 0.89 -6.05 10.06
C ALA A 64 1.70 -5.55 8.87
N ALA A 65 1.06 -4.91 7.89
CA ALA A 65 1.75 -4.31 6.75
C ALA A 65 2.70 -3.20 7.19
N ALA A 66 2.30 -2.37 8.15
CA ALA A 66 3.15 -1.31 8.69
C ALA A 66 4.42 -1.92 9.31
N ILE A 67 4.27 -2.97 10.10
CA ILE A 67 5.40 -3.65 10.72
C ILE A 67 6.32 -4.27 9.66
N GLY A 68 5.74 -4.94 8.67
CA GLY A 68 6.51 -5.54 7.58
C GLY A 68 7.31 -4.52 6.79
N LEU A 69 6.72 -3.36 6.48
CA LEU A 69 7.42 -2.28 5.77
C LEU A 69 8.51 -1.64 6.63
N LEU A 70 8.25 -1.44 7.93
CA LEU A 70 9.26 -0.90 8.86
C LEU A 70 10.48 -1.80 9.00
N SER A 71 10.30 -3.10 8.80
CA SER A 71 11.38 -4.09 8.95
C SER A 71 12.42 -4.04 7.83
N VAL A 72 12.27 -3.15 6.86
CA VAL A 72 13.11 -3.09 5.66
C VAL A 72 14.61 -3.05 5.95
N ARG A 73 15.02 -2.41 7.04
CA ARG A 73 16.44 -2.30 7.40
C ARG A 73 17.03 -3.62 7.88
N TRP A 74 16.21 -4.45 8.53
CA TRP A 74 16.65 -5.70 9.16
C TRP A 74 16.26 -6.92 8.33
N PHE A 75 15.09 -6.88 7.71
CA PHE A 75 14.53 -7.99 6.95
C PHE A 75 14.00 -7.50 5.60
N PRO A 76 14.89 -7.15 4.65
CA PRO A 76 14.45 -6.63 3.36
C PRO A 76 13.57 -7.61 2.58
N GLY A 77 13.80 -8.92 2.74
CA GLY A 77 12.93 -9.93 2.13
C GLY A 77 11.52 -9.90 2.67
N LEU A 78 11.36 -9.67 3.98
CA LEU A 78 10.04 -9.53 4.60
C LEU A 78 9.33 -8.25 4.11
N ALA A 79 10.08 -7.15 3.99
CA ALA A 79 9.51 -5.90 3.46
C ALA A 79 9.05 -6.08 2.01
N ARG A 80 9.82 -6.79 1.20
CA ARG A 80 9.43 -7.09 -0.18
C ARG A 80 8.20 -8.00 -0.25
N LEU A 81 8.13 -9.01 0.62
CA LEU A 81 6.93 -9.84 0.74
C LEU A 81 5.72 -9.00 1.12
N THR A 82 5.90 -8.04 2.04
CA THR A 82 4.83 -7.13 2.46
C THR A 82 4.32 -6.30 1.29
N THR A 83 5.22 -5.76 0.44
CA THR A 83 4.79 -5.00 -0.75
C THR A 83 4.03 -5.91 -1.73
N ALA A 84 4.44 -7.17 -1.87
CA ALA A 84 3.71 -8.14 -2.71
C ALA A 84 2.30 -8.39 -2.18
N MET A 85 2.16 -8.57 -0.86
CA MET A 85 0.86 -8.77 -0.22
C MET A 85 -0.03 -7.54 -0.35
N LEU A 86 0.55 -6.34 -0.21
CA LEU A 86 -0.18 -5.08 -0.39
C LEU A 86 -0.59 -4.88 -1.85
N THR A 87 0.23 -5.32 -2.79
CA THR A 87 -0.14 -5.32 -4.22
C THR A 87 -1.42 -6.15 -4.43
N LEU A 88 -1.46 -7.33 -3.87
CA LEU A 88 -2.66 -8.18 -3.93
C LEU A 88 -3.85 -7.50 -3.25
N TYR A 89 -3.64 -6.95 -2.05
CA TYR A 89 -4.69 -6.27 -1.30
C TYR A 89 -5.31 -5.13 -2.12
N PHE A 90 -4.47 -4.26 -2.71
CA PHE A 90 -4.98 -3.12 -3.48
C PHE A 90 -5.56 -3.54 -4.83
N ALA A 91 -5.09 -4.64 -5.42
CA ALA A 91 -5.74 -5.21 -6.60
C ALA A 91 -7.17 -5.64 -6.28
N LEU A 92 -7.36 -6.28 -5.14
CA LEU A 92 -8.69 -6.67 -4.67
C LEU A 92 -9.56 -5.44 -4.35
N ALA A 93 -8.95 -4.40 -3.77
CA ALA A 93 -9.66 -3.16 -3.47
C ALA A 93 -10.13 -2.44 -4.74
N VAL A 94 -9.27 -2.35 -5.76
CA VAL A 94 -9.66 -1.79 -7.06
C VAL A 94 -10.78 -2.62 -7.67
N GLY A 95 -10.65 -3.94 -7.64
CA GLY A 95 -11.68 -4.86 -8.12
C GLY A 95 -13.02 -4.66 -7.41
N ALA A 96 -13.00 -4.42 -6.09
CA ALA A 96 -14.21 -4.15 -5.33
C ALA A 96 -14.89 -2.84 -5.76
N HIS A 97 -14.11 -1.78 -6.00
CA HIS A 97 -14.66 -0.52 -6.50
C HIS A 97 -15.27 -0.68 -7.90
N VAL A 98 -14.60 -1.41 -8.78
CA VAL A 98 -15.11 -1.68 -10.14
C VAL A 98 -16.40 -2.51 -10.09
N ARG A 99 -16.39 -3.57 -9.28
CA ARG A 99 -17.55 -4.46 -9.15
C ARG A 99 -18.77 -3.73 -8.59
N SER A 100 -18.56 -2.82 -7.66
CA SER A 100 -19.61 -2.02 -7.04
C SER A 100 -20.04 -0.83 -7.89
N ARG A 101 -19.43 -0.63 -9.05
CA ARG A 101 -19.66 0.52 -9.93
C ARG A 101 -19.50 1.85 -9.18
N ASP A 102 -18.57 1.88 -8.25
CA ASP A 102 -18.26 3.08 -7.48
C ASP A 102 -17.61 4.13 -8.38
N LYS A 103 -17.62 5.39 -7.92
CA LYS A 103 -17.02 6.49 -8.69
C LYS A 103 -15.53 6.24 -8.91
N ALA A 104 -15.04 6.52 -10.11
CA ALA A 104 -13.63 6.37 -10.45
C ALA A 104 -12.73 7.13 -9.47
N ALA A 105 -13.15 8.31 -9.01
CA ALA A 105 -12.40 9.10 -8.04
C ALA A 105 -12.14 8.35 -6.72
N ASN A 106 -13.08 7.48 -6.31
CA ASN A 106 -12.91 6.68 -5.08
C ASN A 106 -11.94 5.52 -5.27
N ALA A 107 -11.79 5.04 -6.50
CA ALA A 107 -10.85 3.96 -6.83
C ALA A 107 -9.41 4.46 -7.05
N LEU A 108 -9.23 5.75 -7.36
CA LEU A 108 -7.91 6.31 -7.68
C LEU A 108 -6.86 6.11 -6.59
N PRO A 109 -7.16 6.36 -5.29
CA PRO A 109 -6.15 6.10 -4.24
C PRO A 109 -5.71 4.64 -4.20
N ALA A 110 -6.64 3.70 -4.32
CA ALA A 110 -6.32 2.27 -4.35
C ALA A 110 -5.48 1.91 -5.58
N ALA A 111 -5.83 2.47 -6.75
CA ALA A 111 -5.09 2.23 -7.98
C ALA A 111 -3.66 2.80 -7.90
N ALA A 112 -3.50 3.98 -7.32
CA ALA A 112 -2.19 4.61 -7.12
C ALA A 112 -1.33 3.76 -6.19
N LEU A 113 -1.89 3.27 -5.08
CA LEU A 113 -1.17 2.41 -4.13
C LEU A 113 -0.87 1.04 -4.75
N LEU A 114 -1.77 0.49 -5.53
CA LEU A 114 -1.54 -0.74 -6.27
C LEU A 114 -0.31 -0.61 -7.17
N THR A 115 -0.25 0.45 -7.97
CA THR A 115 0.87 0.70 -8.88
C THR A 115 2.17 0.87 -8.10
N THR A 116 2.14 1.64 -7.02
CA THR A 116 3.31 1.90 -6.17
C THR A 116 3.85 0.61 -5.57
N PHE A 117 3.00 -0.19 -4.94
CA PHE A 117 3.45 -1.43 -4.29
C PHE A 117 3.87 -2.49 -5.31
N ALA A 118 3.22 -2.56 -6.48
CA ALA A 118 3.64 -3.46 -7.54
C ALA A 118 5.05 -3.12 -8.03
N ALA A 119 5.34 -1.84 -8.24
CA ALA A 119 6.66 -1.39 -8.64
C ALA A 119 7.71 -1.69 -7.57
N MET A 120 7.38 -1.46 -6.29
CA MET A 120 8.27 -1.76 -5.17
C MET A 120 8.56 -3.26 -5.06
N THR A 121 7.57 -4.10 -5.33
CA THR A 121 7.75 -5.56 -5.31
C THR A 121 8.70 -6.02 -6.41
N VAL A 122 8.51 -5.49 -7.62
CA VAL A 122 9.36 -5.85 -8.77
C VAL A 122 10.81 -5.43 -8.53
N LYS A 123 11.02 -4.22 -8.03
CA LYS A 123 12.36 -3.66 -7.81
C LYS A 123 13.03 -4.21 -6.56
N GLY A 124 12.26 -4.46 -5.51
CA GLY A 124 12.76 -4.80 -4.19
C GLY A 124 13.39 -3.61 -3.46
N PRO A 125 13.65 -3.74 -2.15
CA PRO A 125 14.32 -2.68 -1.38
C PRO A 125 15.78 -2.54 -1.77
N GLU A 126 16.33 -1.33 -1.67
CA GLU A 126 17.74 -1.07 -1.94
C GLU A 126 18.65 -1.89 -1.02
N SER A 127 18.23 -2.14 0.23
CA SER A 127 19.01 -2.93 1.19
C SER A 127 19.22 -4.37 0.74
N SER A 128 18.29 -4.95 -0.04
CA SER A 128 18.44 -6.31 -0.58
C SER A 128 19.38 -6.35 -1.79
N GLN A 129 19.60 -5.22 -2.43
CA GLN A 129 20.48 -5.12 -3.61
C GLN A 129 21.96 -4.95 -3.25
N ARG A 130 22.25 -4.68 -1.98
CA ARG A 130 23.61 -4.46 -1.50
C ARG A 130 24.34 -5.75 -1.13
N THR A 131 23.65 -6.87 -1.14
CA THR A 131 24.24 -8.18 -0.90
C THR A 131 24.57 -8.89 -2.24
#